data_6c26f08ff69660eb7040445c3486d58d
#
_entry.id   6c26f08ff69660eb7040445c3486d58d
#
_cell.length_a   1.000
_cell.length_b   1.000
_cell.length_c   1.000
_cell.angle_alpha   90.00
_cell.angle_beta   90.00
_cell.angle_gamma   90.00
#
_symmetry.space_group_name_H-M   'P 1'
#
loop_
_entity.id
_entity.type
_entity.pdbx_description
1 polymer ?
#
loop_
_entity_poly.entity_id
_entity_poly.type
_entity_poly.pdbx_seq_one_letter_code
_entity_poly.pdbx_strand_id
1 'polypeptide(L)'
;MSRSAQMVVGFTDAWMVADLGEAALAATTAGALNVLAFLIFPMGAVFIVASFVSQLMGRGDAGAARRYGVYGLLISAVAQVLSWAAIPVVPGFVGLMSHPPEVATAMSDYIAIRLSTGGAVVGLEALANYYSGLNNTRLPMAAQVLAMVLNVGLNWVLIDGHLGAPALGVRGAAIASAVASAVAFLALAACFAASATAPRVRAGRVSWRELRRVVELGVPAGLNWFLEFAAFVFFIDLVVADLGASPLAAMLAVFQLNQLAFMPAFAVASAGAVFVGQAIGADQRQHVRGIVRMTMGVNLAWQGLVALAYLAVPALLLSLFAPPVGGEVFLAVGASVLRLAAAWQLFDAVANTLAETLRAAGDTKFTSIARALLAWGVFVPGSWVWVRVYGGGTTAATLCTVLYLAALAAILYVRYRGGAWRRIELVEAAPSPRTS
;
A
#
# COMPACT_ATOMS: atom_id res chain seq x y z
N MET A 1 -3.50 5.79 10.40
CA MET A 1 -2.84 7.11 10.53
C MET A 1 -1.50 7.20 9.80
N SER A 2 -0.55 6.25 9.91
CA SER A 2 0.74 6.36 9.18
C SER A 2 0.59 6.46 7.66
N ARG A 3 -0.29 5.67 7.04
CA ARG A 3 -0.55 5.72 5.59
C ARG A 3 -1.33 6.96 5.13
N SER A 4 -2.16 7.53 5.99
CA SER A 4 -2.83 8.79 5.72
C SER A 4 -1.83 9.95 5.59
N ALA A 5 -0.71 9.91 6.32
CA ALA A 5 0.35 10.90 6.20
C ALA A 5 1.03 10.87 4.82
N GLN A 6 1.23 9.68 4.21
CA GLN A 6 1.79 9.58 2.87
C GLN A 6 0.87 10.18 1.79
N MET A 7 -0.46 10.06 1.97
CA MET A 7 -1.42 10.72 1.06
C MET A 7 -1.35 12.24 1.19
N VAL A 8 -1.22 12.76 2.41
CA VAL A 8 -1.05 14.20 2.64
C VAL A 8 0.23 14.70 1.98
N VAL A 9 1.34 13.97 2.09
CA VAL A 9 2.60 14.30 1.42
C VAL A 9 2.41 14.38 -0.10
N GLY A 10 1.83 13.35 -0.72
CA GLY A 10 1.60 13.36 -2.17
C GLY A 10 0.67 14.49 -2.63
N PHE A 11 -0.37 14.79 -1.85
CA PHE A 11 -1.27 15.91 -2.13
C PHE A 11 -0.55 17.26 -2.00
N THR A 12 0.25 17.44 -0.94
CA THR A 12 0.99 18.67 -0.69
C THR A 12 2.05 18.90 -1.77
N ASP A 13 2.78 17.86 -2.18
CA ASP A 13 3.74 17.92 -3.28
C ASP A 13 3.05 18.42 -4.57
N ALA A 14 1.92 17.80 -4.95
CA ALA A 14 1.17 18.18 -6.14
C ALA A 14 0.62 19.60 -6.06
N TRP A 15 0.09 20.00 -4.89
CA TRP A 15 -0.45 21.32 -4.67
C TRP A 15 0.62 22.41 -4.75
N MET A 16 1.77 22.21 -4.11
CA MET A 16 2.85 23.20 -4.11
C MET A 16 3.58 23.30 -5.47
N VAL A 17 3.58 22.20 -6.26
CA VAL A 17 4.16 22.21 -7.62
C VAL A 17 3.17 22.77 -8.65
N ALA A 18 1.88 22.82 -8.36
CA ALA A 18 0.86 23.30 -9.30
C ALA A 18 1.10 24.76 -9.77
N ASP A 19 1.64 25.60 -8.89
CA ASP A 19 1.98 27.01 -9.22
C ASP A 19 3.12 27.14 -10.26
N LEU A 20 3.89 26.06 -10.47
CA LEU A 20 4.95 26.03 -11.49
C LEU A 20 4.43 25.71 -12.91
N GLY A 21 3.14 25.39 -13.05
CA GLY A 21 2.48 25.12 -14.31
C GLY A 21 2.18 23.65 -14.58
N GLU A 22 1.44 23.41 -15.66
CA GLU A 22 0.90 22.08 -16.00
C GLU A 22 2.00 21.02 -16.25
N ALA A 23 3.11 21.41 -16.89
CA ALA A 23 4.21 20.48 -17.16
C ALA A 23 4.87 19.98 -15.88
N ALA A 24 5.07 20.86 -14.89
CA ALA A 24 5.66 20.53 -13.60
C ALA A 24 4.73 19.63 -12.79
N LEU A 25 3.45 19.94 -12.75
CA LEU A 25 2.42 19.12 -12.09
C LEU A 25 2.32 17.72 -12.71
N ALA A 26 2.30 17.63 -14.05
CA ALA A 26 2.28 16.36 -14.77
C ALA A 26 3.53 15.52 -14.48
N ALA A 27 4.72 16.14 -14.53
CA ALA A 27 6.00 15.47 -14.25
C ALA A 27 6.08 14.92 -12.82
N THR A 28 5.64 15.72 -11.83
CA THR A 28 5.65 15.31 -10.41
C THR A 28 4.65 14.19 -10.15
N THR A 29 3.43 14.30 -10.65
CA THR A 29 2.36 13.31 -10.41
C THR A 29 2.68 11.98 -11.09
N ALA A 30 3.03 12.01 -12.38
CA ALA A 30 3.42 10.82 -13.11
C ALA A 30 4.73 10.22 -12.56
N GLY A 31 5.70 11.08 -12.19
CA GLY A 31 6.94 10.66 -11.54
C GLY A 31 6.69 9.92 -10.23
N ALA A 32 5.81 10.42 -9.37
CA ALA A 32 5.45 9.78 -8.10
C ALA A 32 4.80 8.40 -8.30
N LEU A 33 3.91 8.25 -9.29
CA LEU A 33 3.30 6.97 -9.64
C LEU A 33 4.35 5.96 -10.14
N ASN A 34 5.30 6.40 -10.95
CA ASN A 34 6.38 5.55 -11.44
C ASN A 34 7.33 5.14 -10.31
N VAL A 35 7.69 6.04 -9.40
CA VAL A 35 8.47 5.70 -8.19
C VAL A 35 7.73 4.64 -7.37
N LEU A 36 6.41 4.79 -7.18
CA LEU A 36 5.60 3.78 -6.50
C LEU A 36 5.65 2.43 -7.22
N ALA A 37 5.54 2.41 -8.56
CA ALA A 37 5.64 1.19 -9.36
C ALA A 37 6.97 0.45 -9.14
N PHE A 38 8.10 1.17 -9.01
CA PHE A 38 9.41 0.58 -8.69
C PHE A 38 9.48 0.03 -7.25
N LEU A 39 8.88 0.73 -6.29
CA LEU A 39 9.04 0.42 -4.87
C LEU A 39 7.93 -0.48 -4.29
N ILE A 40 6.78 -0.61 -4.97
CA ILE A 40 5.63 -1.36 -4.44
C ILE A 40 5.94 -2.83 -4.19
N PHE A 41 6.76 -3.44 -5.05
CA PHE A 41 7.19 -4.82 -4.88
C PHE A 41 8.02 -5.04 -3.59
N PRO A 42 9.16 -4.33 -3.37
CA PRO A 42 9.92 -4.52 -2.13
C PRO A 42 9.16 -4.04 -0.89
N MET A 43 8.30 -3.02 -0.98
CA MET A 43 7.41 -2.61 0.12
C MET A 43 6.43 -3.74 0.49
N GLY A 44 5.81 -4.38 -0.49
CA GLY A 44 4.94 -5.53 -0.26
C GLY A 44 5.70 -6.74 0.32
N ALA A 45 6.95 -6.94 -0.08
CA ALA A 45 7.77 -8.04 0.42
C ALA A 45 8.11 -7.89 1.92
N VAL A 46 8.38 -6.68 2.41
CA VAL A 46 8.67 -6.47 3.84
C VAL A 46 7.40 -6.48 4.71
N PHE A 47 6.22 -6.47 4.12
CA PHE A 47 4.96 -6.49 4.86
C PHE A 47 4.76 -7.76 5.68
N ILE A 48 5.36 -8.89 5.27
CA ILE A 48 5.32 -10.17 6.00
C ILE A 48 6.02 -10.10 7.37
N VAL A 49 6.93 -9.14 7.58
CA VAL A 49 7.65 -8.96 8.85
C VAL A 49 6.68 -8.85 10.03
N ALA A 50 5.56 -8.12 9.87
CA ALA A 50 4.55 -7.99 10.91
C ALA A 50 3.97 -9.35 11.34
N SER A 51 3.79 -10.29 10.41
CA SER A 51 3.24 -11.61 10.70
C SER A 51 4.20 -12.46 11.53
N PHE A 52 5.49 -12.46 11.19
CA PHE A 52 6.51 -13.15 11.98
C PHE A 52 6.65 -12.55 13.38
N VAL A 53 6.77 -11.22 13.43
CA VAL A 53 6.95 -10.51 14.71
C VAL A 53 5.76 -10.74 15.63
N SER A 54 4.52 -10.64 15.13
CA SER A 54 3.32 -10.85 15.95
C SER A 54 3.24 -12.27 16.50
N GLN A 55 3.56 -13.30 15.72
CA GLN A 55 3.58 -14.68 16.21
C GLN A 55 4.68 -14.92 17.25
N LEU A 56 5.89 -14.35 17.05
CA LEU A 56 6.98 -14.44 18.02
C LEU A 56 6.66 -13.72 19.32
N MET A 57 6.00 -12.57 19.23
CA MET A 57 5.51 -11.87 20.42
C MET A 57 4.46 -12.68 21.18
N GLY A 58 3.57 -13.36 20.47
CA GLY A 58 2.62 -14.30 21.09
C GLY A 58 3.31 -15.45 21.83
N ARG A 59 4.48 -15.91 21.34
CA ARG A 59 5.33 -16.92 22.02
C ARG A 59 6.15 -16.37 23.18
N GLY A 60 6.20 -15.05 23.38
CA GLY A 60 7.07 -14.39 24.36
C GLY A 60 8.53 -14.28 23.91
N ASP A 61 8.86 -14.59 22.63
CA ASP A 61 10.23 -14.52 22.12
C ASP A 61 10.52 -13.17 21.43
N ALA A 62 10.69 -12.14 22.24
CA ALA A 62 11.03 -10.80 21.76
C ALA A 62 12.41 -10.74 21.07
N GLY A 63 13.34 -11.63 21.44
CA GLY A 63 14.67 -11.72 20.85
C GLY A 63 14.62 -12.19 19.42
N ALA A 64 13.87 -13.26 19.16
CA ALA A 64 13.61 -13.71 17.80
C ALA A 64 12.85 -12.67 16.99
N ALA A 65 11.81 -12.02 17.55
CA ALA A 65 11.06 -10.96 16.91
C ALA A 65 11.98 -9.84 16.37
N ARG A 66 12.99 -9.44 17.13
CA ARG A 66 13.96 -8.42 16.72
C ARG A 66 14.77 -8.83 15.49
N ARG A 67 15.11 -10.13 15.32
CA ARG A 67 15.82 -10.60 14.12
C ARG A 67 15.03 -10.33 12.84
N TYR A 68 13.70 -10.45 12.91
CA TYR A 68 12.84 -10.16 11.75
C TYR A 68 12.81 -8.68 11.36
N GLY A 69 12.98 -7.77 12.32
CA GLY A 69 13.27 -6.37 12.03
C GLY A 69 14.58 -6.21 11.24
N VAL A 70 15.64 -6.93 11.64
CA VAL A 70 16.93 -6.93 10.90
C VAL A 70 16.76 -7.52 9.50
N TYR A 71 16.00 -8.61 9.32
CA TYR A 71 15.72 -9.16 7.97
C TYR A 71 14.97 -8.17 7.09
N GLY A 72 14.03 -7.42 7.65
CA GLY A 72 13.37 -6.33 6.94
C GLY A 72 14.35 -5.25 6.48
N LEU A 73 15.32 -4.88 7.32
CA LEU A 73 16.39 -3.93 6.96
C LEU A 73 17.35 -4.48 5.90
N LEU A 74 17.65 -5.79 5.92
CA LEU A 74 18.46 -6.42 4.86
C LEU A 74 17.74 -6.37 3.51
N ILE A 75 16.43 -6.63 3.48
CA ILE A 75 15.62 -6.49 2.26
C ILE A 75 15.63 -5.03 1.79
N SER A 76 15.53 -4.05 2.70
CA SER A 76 15.59 -2.64 2.35
C SER A 76 16.96 -2.23 1.78
N ALA A 77 18.05 -2.80 2.27
CA ALA A 77 19.39 -2.58 1.73
C ALA A 77 19.51 -3.13 0.30
N VAL A 78 18.96 -4.32 0.05
CA VAL A 78 18.87 -4.88 -1.33
C VAL A 78 18.02 -3.98 -2.22
N ALA A 79 16.85 -3.50 -1.72
CA ALA A 79 16.01 -2.57 -2.47
C ALA A 79 16.73 -1.26 -2.79
N GLN A 80 17.61 -0.77 -1.89
CA GLN A 80 18.43 0.42 -2.16
C GLN A 80 19.41 0.18 -3.31
N VAL A 81 20.11 -0.95 -3.30
CA VAL A 81 21.05 -1.30 -4.39
C VAL A 81 20.32 -1.43 -5.72
N LEU A 82 19.14 -2.08 -5.73
CA LEU A 82 18.30 -2.20 -6.93
C LEU A 82 17.79 -0.82 -7.40
N SER A 83 17.41 0.05 -6.48
CA SER A 83 16.99 1.42 -6.79
C SER A 83 18.13 2.22 -7.44
N TRP A 84 19.36 2.14 -6.92
CA TRP A 84 20.53 2.79 -7.54
C TRP A 84 20.85 2.20 -8.92
N ALA A 85 20.75 0.88 -9.09
CA ALA A 85 20.95 0.24 -10.38
C ALA A 85 19.86 0.61 -11.42
N ALA A 86 18.67 0.99 -10.98
CA ALA A 86 17.60 1.45 -11.85
C ALA A 86 17.77 2.91 -12.32
N ILE A 87 18.46 3.78 -11.56
CA ILE A 87 18.61 5.21 -11.89
C ILE A 87 19.14 5.43 -13.34
N PRO A 88 20.21 4.78 -13.82
CA PRO A 88 20.69 5.00 -15.17
C PRO A 88 19.72 4.52 -16.27
N VAL A 89 18.76 3.68 -15.94
CA VAL A 89 17.76 3.15 -16.88
C VAL A 89 16.54 4.08 -16.98
N VAL A 90 16.32 4.95 -15.98
CA VAL A 90 15.15 5.84 -15.90
C VAL A 90 14.93 6.69 -17.17
N PRO A 91 15.95 7.37 -17.74
CA PRO A 91 15.72 8.19 -18.94
C PRO A 91 15.24 7.37 -20.14
N GLY A 92 15.81 6.16 -20.33
CA GLY A 92 15.38 5.24 -21.38
C GLY A 92 13.94 4.74 -21.16
N PHE A 93 13.59 4.42 -19.90
CA PHE A 93 12.22 4.00 -19.53
C PHE A 93 11.20 5.13 -19.77
N VAL A 94 11.50 6.36 -19.34
CA VAL A 94 10.64 7.52 -19.57
C VAL A 94 10.53 7.86 -21.05
N GLY A 95 11.59 7.67 -21.83
CA GLY A 95 11.60 7.87 -23.28
C GLY A 95 10.69 6.94 -24.06
N LEU A 96 10.26 5.80 -23.48
CA LEU A 96 9.22 4.93 -24.06
C LEU A 96 7.80 5.48 -23.88
N MET A 97 7.65 6.48 -23.01
CA MET A 97 6.37 7.12 -22.74
C MET A 97 6.19 8.31 -23.70
N SER A 98 4.98 8.52 -24.22
CA SER A 98 4.65 9.61 -25.16
C SER A 98 4.43 10.94 -24.42
N HIS A 99 5.43 11.40 -23.64
CA HIS A 99 5.38 12.69 -22.95
C HIS A 99 6.11 13.79 -23.74
N PRO A 100 5.70 15.07 -23.62
CA PRO A 100 6.50 16.19 -24.12
C PRO A 100 7.92 16.17 -23.52
N PRO A 101 8.96 16.60 -24.25
CA PRO A 101 10.35 16.51 -23.81
C PRO A 101 10.62 17.18 -22.46
N GLU A 102 9.95 18.30 -22.19
CA GLU A 102 10.05 19.04 -20.92
C GLU A 102 9.53 18.19 -19.74
N VAL A 103 8.35 17.59 -19.90
CA VAL A 103 7.73 16.70 -18.90
C VAL A 103 8.60 15.46 -18.68
N ALA A 104 9.08 14.84 -19.77
CA ALA A 104 9.92 13.65 -19.71
C ALA A 104 11.24 13.90 -18.96
N THR A 105 11.87 15.05 -19.18
CA THR A 105 13.12 15.43 -18.50
C THR A 105 12.85 15.65 -16.99
N ALA A 106 11.88 16.48 -16.65
CA ALA A 106 11.53 16.76 -15.25
C ALA A 106 11.08 15.49 -14.50
N MET A 107 10.32 14.61 -15.16
CA MET A 107 9.90 13.33 -14.60
C MET A 107 11.07 12.37 -14.38
N SER A 108 12.02 12.30 -15.31
CA SER A 108 13.24 11.49 -15.16
C SER A 108 14.08 11.95 -13.98
N ASP A 109 14.28 13.25 -13.81
CA ASP A 109 14.98 13.83 -12.68
C ASP A 109 14.27 13.50 -11.36
N TYR A 110 12.94 13.69 -11.33
CA TYR A 110 12.13 13.37 -10.16
C TYR A 110 12.28 11.90 -9.74
N ILE A 111 12.14 10.97 -10.68
CA ILE A 111 12.25 9.51 -10.41
C ILE A 111 13.66 9.18 -9.94
N ALA A 112 14.73 9.69 -10.61
CA ALA A 112 16.10 9.41 -10.24
C ALA A 112 16.44 9.89 -8.82
N ILE A 113 16.01 11.10 -8.45
CA ILE A 113 16.19 11.65 -7.10
C ILE A 113 15.44 10.80 -6.07
N ARG A 114 14.20 10.42 -6.33
CA ARG A 114 13.40 9.61 -5.43
C ARG A 114 13.96 8.20 -5.24
N LEU A 115 14.47 7.57 -6.30
CA LEU A 115 15.11 6.25 -6.23
C LEU A 115 16.43 6.28 -5.47
N SER A 116 17.12 7.44 -5.37
CA SER A 116 18.35 7.58 -4.57
C SER A 116 18.15 7.20 -3.09
N THR A 117 16.90 7.29 -2.59
CA THR A 117 16.50 6.93 -1.22
C THR A 117 15.43 5.82 -1.19
N GLY A 118 15.30 5.04 -2.26
CA GLY A 118 14.28 3.98 -2.37
C GLY A 118 14.35 2.96 -1.22
N GLY A 119 15.56 2.57 -0.82
CA GLY A 119 15.75 1.68 0.33
C GLY A 119 15.33 2.29 1.66
N ALA A 120 15.45 3.61 1.84
CA ALA A 120 14.95 4.27 3.04
C ALA A 120 13.42 4.20 3.13
N VAL A 121 12.71 4.32 2.01
CA VAL A 121 11.25 4.13 1.95
C VAL A 121 10.87 2.71 2.33
N VAL A 122 11.55 1.71 1.75
CA VAL A 122 11.32 0.28 2.07
C VAL A 122 11.70 -0.03 3.52
N GLY A 123 12.79 0.54 4.03
CA GLY A 123 13.25 0.37 5.40
C GLY A 123 12.30 0.98 6.44
N LEU A 124 11.74 2.14 6.13
CA LEU A 124 10.70 2.77 6.95
C LEU A 124 9.46 1.86 7.05
N GLU A 125 9.03 1.27 5.92
CA GLU A 125 7.91 0.31 5.88
C GLU A 125 8.26 -0.98 6.64
N ALA A 126 9.49 -1.52 6.49
CA ALA A 126 9.93 -2.71 7.20
C ALA A 126 9.91 -2.54 8.72
N LEU A 127 10.44 -1.42 9.22
CA LEU A 127 10.42 -1.09 10.64
C LEU A 127 9.01 -0.76 11.13
N ALA A 128 8.18 -0.10 10.32
CA ALA A 128 6.78 0.14 10.66
C ALA A 128 6.03 -1.18 10.85
N ASN A 129 6.25 -2.17 9.98
CA ASN A 129 5.69 -3.51 10.12
C ASN A 129 6.24 -4.27 11.35
N TYR A 130 7.53 -4.12 11.65
CA TYR A 130 8.13 -4.67 12.87
C TYR A 130 7.45 -4.10 14.12
N TYR A 131 7.37 -2.78 14.24
CA TYR A 131 6.74 -2.14 15.39
C TYR A 131 5.24 -2.42 15.49
N SER A 132 4.55 -2.53 14.35
CA SER A 132 3.13 -2.93 14.33
C SER A 132 2.96 -4.34 14.89
N GLY A 133 3.84 -5.28 14.56
CA GLY A 133 3.85 -6.62 15.13
C GLY A 133 4.07 -6.66 16.64
N LEU A 134 4.77 -5.64 17.18
CA LEU A 134 4.94 -5.41 18.64
C LEU A 134 3.76 -4.69 19.30
N ASN A 135 2.67 -4.40 18.60
CA ASN A 135 1.58 -3.50 19.05
C ASN A 135 2.04 -2.05 19.36
N ASN A 136 3.19 -1.64 18.85
CA ASN A 136 3.68 -0.28 19.03
C ASN A 136 3.49 0.53 17.73
N THR A 137 2.30 1.07 17.55
CA THR A 137 1.98 1.92 16.39
C THR A 137 2.41 3.38 16.57
N ARG A 138 2.80 3.79 17.76
CA ARG A 138 3.17 5.20 18.06
C ARG A 138 4.45 5.62 17.37
N LEU A 139 5.48 4.76 17.39
CA LEU A 139 6.77 5.08 16.77
C LEU A 139 6.67 5.21 15.23
N PRO A 140 6.08 4.26 14.50
CA PRO A 140 5.86 4.43 13.07
C PRO A 140 5.02 5.68 12.74
N MET A 141 3.99 5.96 13.55
CA MET A 141 3.17 7.16 13.36
C MET A 141 4.00 8.44 13.55
N ALA A 142 4.82 8.52 14.61
CA ALA A 142 5.69 9.67 14.85
C ALA A 142 6.71 9.88 13.71
N ALA A 143 7.30 8.78 13.19
CA ALA A 143 8.21 8.84 12.05
C ALA A 143 7.51 9.34 10.78
N GLN A 144 6.27 8.91 10.51
CA GLN A 144 5.50 9.36 9.36
C GLN A 144 5.07 10.84 9.49
N VAL A 145 4.69 11.29 10.70
CA VAL A 145 4.39 12.70 10.96
C VAL A 145 5.65 13.56 10.78
N LEU A 146 6.80 13.08 11.25
CA LEU A 146 8.09 13.74 11.03
C LEU A 146 8.38 13.88 9.52
N ALA A 147 8.20 12.78 8.75
CA ALA A 147 8.37 12.83 7.29
C ALA A 147 7.45 13.87 6.64
N MET A 148 6.18 13.92 7.04
CA MET A 148 5.20 14.87 6.51
C MET A 148 5.60 16.33 6.81
N VAL A 149 5.96 16.64 8.07
CA VAL A 149 6.35 18.00 8.48
C VAL A 149 7.62 18.44 7.74
N LEU A 150 8.62 17.55 7.66
CA LEU A 150 9.85 17.84 6.93
C LEU A 150 9.59 18.03 5.43
N ASN A 151 8.76 17.18 4.82
CA ASN A 151 8.43 17.28 3.41
C ASN A 151 7.77 18.64 3.10
N VAL A 152 6.74 19.04 3.86
CA VAL A 152 6.06 20.32 3.67
C VAL A 152 7.03 21.50 3.84
N GLY A 153 7.86 21.49 4.89
CA GLY A 153 8.84 22.53 5.15
C GLY A 153 9.92 22.62 4.07
N LEU A 154 10.46 21.46 3.64
CA LEU A 154 11.46 21.39 2.59
C LEU A 154 10.89 21.74 1.21
N ASN A 155 9.65 21.37 0.92
CA ASN A 155 8.97 21.78 -0.31
C ASN A 155 8.91 23.31 -0.40
N TRP A 156 8.46 23.99 0.66
CA TRP A 156 8.41 25.44 0.72
C TRP A 156 9.78 26.08 0.50
N VAL A 157 10.85 25.50 1.05
CA VAL A 157 12.21 26.00 0.89
C VAL A 157 12.76 25.75 -0.51
N LEU A 158 12.59 24.54 -1.07
CA LEU A 158 13.32 24.08 -2.24
C LEU A 158 12.55 24.25 -3.56
N ILE A 159 11.21 24.29 -3.53
CA ILE A 159 10.42 24.53 -4.75
C ILE A 159 10.58 25.98 -5.18
N ASP A 160 10.31 26.91 -4.27
CA ASP A 160 10.23 28.34 -4.57
C ASP A 160 11.54 29.10 -4.24
N GLY A 161 12.50 28.46 -3.57
CA GLY A 161 13.79 29.07 -3.25
C GLY A 161 13.76 30.01 -2.05
N HIS A 162 12.97 29.69 -1.01
CA HIS A 162 12.93 30.48 0.21
C HIS A 162 14.19 30.31 1.07
N LEU A 163 14.41 31.23 2.02
CA LEU A 163 15.54 31.22 2.96
C LEU A 163 16.91 31.27 2.28
N GLY A 164 17.01 31.78 1.05
CA GLY A 164 18.28 31.84 0.30
C GLY A 164 18.66 30.55 -0.43
N ALA A 165 17.79 29.54 -0.43
CA ALA A 165 17.97 28.34 -1.24
C ALA A 165 17.65 28.66 -2.72
N PRO A 166 18.25 27.94 -3.69
CA PRO A 166 17.85 28.07 -5.09
C PRO A 166 16.44 27.50 -5.31
N ALA A 167 15.64 28.15 -6.17
CA ALA A 167 14.37 27.62 -6.63
C ALA A 167 14.63 26.42 -7.57
N LEU A 168 14.36 25.21 -7.09
CA LEU A 168 14.62 23.95 -7.79
C LEU A 168 13.39 23.36 -8.47
N GLY A 169 12.19 23.92 -8.25
CA GLY A 169 10.95 23.45 -8.84
C GLY A 169 10.69 21.98 -8.58
N VAL A 170 10.43 21.18 -9.63
CA VAL A 170 10.15 19.74 -9.55
C VAL A 170 11.28 18.96 -8.88
N ARG A 171 12.55 19.32 -9.14
CA ARG A 171 13.70 18.72 -8.45
C ARG A 171 13.65 19.01 -6.94
N GLY A 172 13.22 20.22 -6.56
CA GLY A 172 13.03 20.60 -5.16
C GLY A 172 12.04 19.71 -4.44
N ALA A 173 10.87 19.44 -5.04
CA ALA A 173 9.88 18.52 -4.51
C ALA A 173 10.42 17.09 -4.36
N ALA A 174 11.17 16.60 -5.35
CA ALA A 174 11.79 15.28 -5.30
C ALA A 174 12.81 15.17 -4.15
N ILE A 175 13.68 16.19 -3.98
CA ILE A 175 14.69 16.25 -2.91
C ILE A 175 14.00 16.34 -1.54
N ALA A 176 12.99 17.18 -1.39
CA ALA A 176 12.22 17.31 -0.15
C ALA A 176 11.63 15.97 0.30
N SER A 177 10.97 15.27 -0.61
CA SER A 177 10.39 13.95 -0.36
C SER A 177 11.45 12.87 -0.08
N ALA A 178 12.59 12.90 -0.78
CA ALA A 178 13.70 11.97 -0.56
C ALA A 178 14.34 12.18 0.83
N VAL A 179 14.65 13.42 1.19
CA VAL A 179 15.24 13.78 2.49
C VAL A 179 14.27 13.47 3.61
N ALA A 180 13.00 13.86 3.49
CA ALA A 180 11.97 13.57 4.51
C ALA A 180 11.83 12.06 4.79
N SER A 181 11.80 11.25 3.74
CA SER A 181 11.74 9.78 3.87
C SER A 181 13.00 9.21 4.51
N ALA A 182 14.19 9.70 4.12
CA ALA A 182 15.46 9.25 4.67
C ALA A 182 15.59 9.61 6.16
N VAL A 183 15.24 10.85 6.55
CA VAL A 183 15.30 11.29 7.96
C VAL A 183 14.32 10.48 8.83
N ALA A 184 13.09 10.27 8.35
CA ALA A 184 12.12 9.45 9.08
C ALA A 184 12.59 8.00 9.24
N PHE A 185 13.17 7.40 8.19
CA PHE A 185 13.79 6.09 8.27
C PHE A 185 14.92 6.04 9.28
N LEU A 186 15.86 7.00 9.22
CA LEU A 186 16.99 7.06 10.15
C LEU A 186 16.54 7.27 11.60
N ALA A 187 15.53 8.10 11.84
CA ALA A 187 14.95 8.28 13.17
C ALA A 187 14.35 6.97 13.72
N LEU A 188 13.58 6.27 12.89
CA LEU A 188 12.98 4.98 13.29
C LEU A 188 14.04 3.88 13.45
N ALA A 189 15.07 3.87 12.59
CA ALA A 189 16.20 2.95 12.68
C ALA A 189 17.07 3.23 13.93
N ALA A 190 17.26 4.48 14.31
CA ALA A 190 17.92 4.85 15.55
C ALA A 190 17.15 4.36 16.78
N CYS A 191 15.81 4.51 16.79
CA CYS A 191 14.96 3.93 17.82
C CYS A 191 15.08 2.41 17.87
N PHE A 192 15.12 1.76 16.71
CA PHE A 192 15.31 0.32 16.61
C PHE A 192 16.69 -0.10 17.16
N ALA A 193 17.76 0.60 16.80
CA ALA A 193 19.11 0.33 17.29
C ALA A 193 19.25 0.53 18.80
N ALA A 194 18.70 1.64 19.31
CA ALA A 194 18.72 1.97 20.73
C ALA A 194 17.85 1.06 21.60
N SER A 195 17.00 0.23 21.00
CA SER A 195 16.02 -0.62 21.71
C SER A 195 15.09 0.18 22.64
N ALA A 196 14.79 1.42 22.28
CA ALA A 196 14.06 2.37 23.11
C ALA A 196 12.66 1.89 23.53
N THR A 197 12.11 0.91 22.85
CA THR A 197 10.74 0.39 23.09
C THR A 197 10.63 -1.13 23.04
N ALA A 198 11.70 -1.85 22.67
CA ALA A 198 11.77 -3.30 22.74
C ALA A 198 12.50 -3.72 24.03
N PRO A 199 12.16 -4.87 24.65
CA PRO A 199 13.00 -5.44 25.69
C PRO A 199 14.46 -5.47 25.22
N ARG A 200 15.43 -5.17 26.09
CA ARG A 200 16.87 -5.17 25.77
C ARG A 200 17.35 -6.60 25.47
N VAL A 201 16.78 -7.21 24.44
CA VAL A 201 17.14 -8.55 23.99
C VAL A 201 18.01 -8.37 22.76
N ARG A 202 19.28 -8.80 22.87
CA ARG A 202 20.17 -8.86 21.69
C ARG A 202 19.53 -9.78 20.67
N ALA A 203 19.35 -9.30 19.44
CA ALA A 203 19.03 -10.16 18.32
C ALA A 203 20.10 -11.27 18.29
N GLY A 204 19.68 -12.53 18.38
CA GLY A 204 20.58 -13.64 18.20
C GLY A 204 21.26 -13.59 16.82
N ARG A 205 22.17 -14.53 16.55
CA ARG A 205 22.82 -14.60 15.22
C ARG A 205 21.77 -14.62 14.11
N VAL A 206 21.99 -13.84 13.06
CA VAL A 206 21.19 -13.85 11.83
C VAL A 206 21.28 -15.26 11.23
N SER A 207 20.14 -15.87 10.93
CA SER A 207 20.03 -17.19 10.32
C SER A 207 19.64 -17.05 8.86
N TRP A 208 20.46 -17.63 7.97
CA TRP A 208 20.13 -17.67 6.54
C TRP A 208 18.82 -18.41 6.26
N ARG A 209 18.48 -19.42 7.05
CA ARG A 209 17.24 -20.18 6.93
C ARG A 209 16.01 -19.31 7.24
N GLU A 210 16.07 -18.49 8.30
CA GLU A 210 15.00 -17.54 8.64
C GLU A 210 14.86 -16.48 7.57
N LEU A 211 15.97 -15.87 7.11
CA LEU A 211 15.96 -14.87 6.03
C LEU A 211 15.35 -15.45 4.75
N ARG A 212 15.78 -16.63 4.33
CA ARG A 212 15.23 -17.33 3.17
C ARG A 212 13.71 -17.50 3.30
N ARG A 213 13.20 -17.87 4.48
CA ARG A 213 11.77 -18.02 4.72
C ARG A 213 11.01 -16.70 4.65
N VAL A 214 11.61 -15.60 5.15
CA VAL A 214 11.05 -14.25 4.98
C VAL A 214 10.94 -13.89 3.50
N VAL A 215 11.97 -14.18 2.71
CA VAL A 215 11.98 -13.92 1.26
C VAL A 215 10.97 -14.83 0.53
N GLU A 216 10.92 -16.13 0.85
CA GLU A 216 9.98 -17.08 0.24
C GLU A 216 8.49 -16.72 0.44
N LEU A 217 8.16 -16.03 1.51
CA LEU A 217 6.80 -15.56 1.80
C LEU A 217 6.60 -14.08 1.44
N GLY A 218 7.65 -13.28 1.52
CA GLY A 218 7.63 -11.87 1.18
C GLY A 218 7.56 -11.63 -0.33
N VAL A 219 8.31 -12.40 -1.13
CA VAL A 219 8.29 -12.26 -2.61
C VAL A 219 6.88 -12.44 -3.19
N PRO A 220 6.12 -13.49 -2.84
CA PRO A 220 4.73 -13.61 -3.30
C PRO A 220 3.86 -12.44 -2.84
N ALA A 221 4.05 -11.92 -1.62
CA ALA A 221 3.30 -10.76 -1.12
C ALA A 221 3.64 -9.49 -1.91
N GLY A 222 4.92 -9.24 -2.16
CA GLY A 222 5.39 -8.11 -2.97
C GLY A 222 4.90 -8.21 -4.41
N LEU A 223 5.01 -9.39 -5.02
CA LEU A 223 4.52 -9.65 -6.36
C LEU A 223 2.99 -9.43 -6.46
N ASN A 224 2.25 -9.84 -5.43
CA ASN A 224 0.81 -9.58 -5.38
C ASN A 224 0.49 -8.07 -5.40
N TRP A 225 1.19 -7.27 -4.60
CA TRP A 225 0.99 -5.83 -4.58
C TRP A 225 1.32 -5.17 -5.93
N PHE A 226 2.42 -5.61 -6.55
CA PHE A 226 2.81 -5.14 -7.87
C PHE A 226 1.78 -5.54 -8.95
N LEU A 227 1.36 -6.80 -8.96
CA LEU A 227 0.38 -7.30 -9.94
C LEU A 227 -1.00 -6.65 -9.76
N GLU A 228 -1.42 -6.38 -8.51
CA GLU A 228 -2.68 -5.69 -8.23
C GLU A 228 -2.62 -4.23 -8.70
N PHE A 229 -1.51 -3.54 -8.43
CA PHE A 229 -1.27 -2.18 -8.94
C PHE A 229 -1.25 -2.17 -10.48
N ALA A 230 -0.51 -3.09 -11.11
CA ALA A 230 -0.46 -3.19 -12.55
C ALA A 230 -1.84 -3.49 -13.15
N ALA A 231 -2.61 -4.41 -12.57
CA ALA A 231 -3.97 -4.71 -13.04
C ALA A 231 -4.88 -3.48 -12.96
N PHE A 232 -4.74 -2.67 -11.91
CA PHE A 232 -5.47 -1.43 -11.77
C PHE A 232 -5.09 -0.40 -12.85
N VAL A 233 -3.78 -0.21 -13.11
CA VAL A 233 -3.30 0.67 -14.18
C VAL A 233 -3.81 0.20 -15.53
N PHE A 234 -3.68 -1.09 -15.85
CA PHE A 234 -4.20 -1.65 -17.09
C PHE A 234 -5.72 -1.46 -17.22
N PHE A 235 -6.48 -1.65 -16.14
CA PHE A 235 -7.92 -1.42 -16.16
C PHE A 235 -8.25 0.04 -16.46
N ILE A 236 -7.55 1.00 -15.85
CA ILE A 236 -7.77 2.43 -16.13
C ILE A 236 -7.43 2.76 -17.58
N ASP A 237 -6.24 2.35 -18.04
CA ASP A 237 -5.71 2.77 -19.35
C ASP A 237 -6.39 2.04 -20.52
N LEU A 238 -6.70 0.74 -20.37
CA LEU A 238 -7.24 -0.07 -21.47
C LEU A 238 -8.78 -0.17 -21.47
N VAL A 239 -9.42 0.11 -20.34
CA VAL A 239 -10.88 -0.06 -20.23
C VAL A 239 -11.57 1.27 -19.99
N VAL A 240 -11.13 2.04 -19.00
CA VAL A 240 -11.83 3.27 -18.57
C VAL A 240 -11.50 4.44 -19.48
N ALA A 241 -10.24 4.57 -19.92
CA ALA A 241 -9.82 5.68 -20.79
C ALA A 241 -10.58 5.70 -22.13
N ASP A 242 -10.93 4.54 -22.66
CA ASP A 242 -11.70 4.44 -23.92
C ASP A 242 -13.15 4.90 -23.82
N LEU A 243 -13.69 5.05 -22.61
CA LEU A 243 -15.05 5.53 -22.38
C LEU A 243 -15.18 7.06 -22.58
N GLY A 244 -14.05 7.75 -22.74
CA GLY A 244 -13.99 9.19 -22.94
C GLY A 244 -13.60 9.97 -21.68
N ALA A 245 -13.33 11.27 -21.84
CA ALA A 245 -12.75 12.11 -20.81
C ALA A 245 -13.63 12.25 -19.53
N SER A 246 -14.92 12.50 -19.69
CA SER A 246 -15.82 12.68 -18.54
C SER A 246 -16.03 11.39 -17.74
N PRO A 247 -16.27 10.20 -18.35
CA PRO A 247 -16.28 8.93 -17.63
C PRO A 247 -14.98 8.61 -16.94
N LEU A 248 -13.84 8.84 -17.59
CA LEU A 248 -12.52 8.62 -17.00
C LEU A 248 -12.32 9.51 -15.76
N ALA A 249 -12.59 10.81 -15.87
CA ALA A 249 -12.47 11.75 -14.75
C ALA A 249 -13.39 11.36 -13.58
N ALA A 250 -14.63 10.97 -13.86
CA ALA A 250 -15.58 10.53 -12.85
C ALA A 250 -15.14 9.24 -12.15
N MET A 251 -14.64 8.25 -12.89
CA MET A 251 -14.09 7.00 -12.32
C MET A 251 -12.87 7.28 -11.44
N LEU A 252 -11.93 8.13 -11.89
CA LEU A 252 -10.76 8.51 -11.10
C LEU A 252 -11.15 9.22 -9.79
N ALA A 253 -12.15 10.11 -9.82
CA ALA A 253 -12.67 10.74 -8.61
C ALA A 253 -13.30 9.73 -7.64
N VAL A 254 -14.05 8.74 -8.15
CA VAL A 254 -14.59 7.65 -7.33
C VAL A 254 -13.46 6.82 -6.71
N PHE A 255 -12.38 6.53 -7.44
CA PHE A 255 -11.23 5.82 -6.88
C PHE A 255 -10.50 6.64 -5.82
N GLN A 256 -10.39 7.97 -5.97
CA GLN A 256 -9.84 8.85 -4.92
C GLN A 256 -10.67 8.79 -3.63
N LEU A 257 -12.00 8.87 -3.75
CA LEU A 257 -12.91 8.70 -2.60
C LEU A 257 -12.76 7.32 -1.96
N ASN A 258 -12.64 6.28 -2.79
CA ASN A 258 -12.45 4.91 -2.31
C ASN A 258 -11.12 4.75 -1.57
N GLN A 259 -10.04 5.38 -2.02
CA GLN A 259 -8.74 5.35 -1.33
C GLN A 259 -8.85 5.95 0.09
N LEU A 260 -9.59 7.04 0.27
CA LEU A 260 -9.84 7.62 1.59
C LEU A 260 -10.61 6.66 2.50
N ALA A 261 -11.63 5.97 1.96
CA ALA A 261 -12.43 5.00 2.67
C ALA A 261 -11.66 3.71 3.03
N PHE A 262 -10.77 3.27 2.13
CA PHE A 262 -9.96 2.06 2.26
C PHE A 262 -8.93 2.15 3.39
N MET A 263 -8.28 3.30 3.58
CA MET A 263 -7.18 3.42 4.54
C MET A 263 -7.55 3.07 5.99
N PRO A 264 -8.65 3.56 6.57
CA PRO A 264 -9.07 3.14 7.91
C PRO A 264 -9.43 1.66 7.98
N ALA A 265 -10.12 1.13 6.95
CA ALA A 265 -10.49 -0.29 6.88
C ALA A 265 -9.25 -1.19 6.86
N PHE A 266 -8.25 -0.84 6.04
CA PHE A 266 -6.98 -1.56 5.97
C PHE A 266 -6.22 -1.50 7.30
N ALA A 267 -6.24 -0.36 7.99
CA ALA A 267 -5.62 -0.22 9.31
C ALA A 267 -6.27 -1.13 10.35
N VAL A 268 -7.60 -1.23 10.36
CA VAL A 268 -8.36 -2.14 11.24
C VAL A 268 -8.04 -3.59 10.89
N ALA A 269 -8.04 -3.98 9.61
CA ALA A 269 -7.70 -5.33 9.18
C ALA A 269 -6.27 -5.72 9.59
N SER A 270 -5.30 -4.82 9.39
CA SER A 270 -3.89 -5.02 9.79
C SER A 270 -3.74 -5.15 11.31
N ALA A 271 -4.46 -4.35 12.10
CA ALA A 271 -4.45 -4.49 13.56
C ALA A 271 -5.03 -5.83 14.00
N GLY A 272 -6.16 -6.25 13.42
CA GLY A 272 -6.73 -7.58 13.64
C GLY A 272 -5.77 -8.71 13.31
N ALA A 273 -5.02 -8.57 12.21
CA ALA A 273 -4.00 -9.52 11.79
C ALA A 273 -2.87 -9.68 12.83
N VAL A 274 -2.44 -8.59 13.46
CA VAL A 274 -1.44 -8.65 14.54
C VAL A 274 -1.97 -9.45 15.73
N PHE A 275 -3.21 -9.22 16.17
CA PHE A 275 -3.82 -10.01 17.26
C PHE A 275 -4.00 -11.48 16.87
N VAL A 276 -4.36 -11.77 15.62
CA VAL A 276 -4.41 -13.15 15.10
C VAL A 276 -3.04 -13.79 15.16
N GLY A 277 -1.98 -13.10 14.72
CA GLY A 277 -0.61 -13.59 14.79
C GLY A 277 -0.19 -13.90 16.22
N GLN A 278 -0.48 -12.99 17.17
CA GLN A 278 -0.18 -13.21 18.59
C GLN A 278 -0.95 -14.39 19.17
N ALA A 279 -2.25 -14.54 18.85
CA ALA A 279 -3.04 -15.68 19.31
C ALA A 279 -2.51 -17.02 18.76
N ILE A 280 -2.07 -17.04 17.50
CA ILE A 280 -1.43 -18.23 16.90
C ILE A 280 -0.09 -18.51 17.58
N GLY A 281 0.73 -17.49 17.81
CA GLY A 281 2.01 -17.61 18.47
C GLY A 281 1.91 -18.12 19.91
N ALA A 282 0.87 -17.71 20.64
CA ALA A 282 0.56 -18.15 22.00
C ALA A 282 -0.13 -19.53 22.07
N ASP A 283 -0.27 -20.22 20.93
CA ASP A 283 -1.04 -21.49 20.77
C ASP A 283 -2.53 -21.38 21.18
N GLN A 284 -3.08 -20.17 21.09
CA GLN A 284 -4.47 -19.85 21.43
C GLN A 284 -5.35 -19.74 20.17
N ARG A 285 -5.20 -20.70 19.23
CA ARG A 285 -5.89 -20.71 17.94
C ARG A 285 -7.43 -20.66 18.04
N GLN A 286 -7.99 -21.08 19.17
CA GLN A 286 -9.44 -20.98 19.46
C GLN A 286 -9.93 -19.53 19.49
N HIS A 287 -9.11 -18.57 19.88
CA HIS A 287 -9.48 -17.16 19.96
C HIS A 287 -9.48 -16.45 18.59
N VAL A 288 -8.80 -17.01 17.60
CA VAL A 288 -8.70 -16.42 16.26
C VAL A 288 -10.08 -16.11 15.65
N ARG A 289 -11.06 -17.01 15.82
CA ARG A 289 -12.41 -16.75 15.31
C ARG A 289 -13.07 -15.54 15.94
N GLY A 290 -12.87 -15.32 17.23
CA GLY A 290 -13.37 -14.16 17.95
C GLY A 290 -12.75 -12.87 17.46
N ILE A 291 -11.40 -12.85 17.31
CA ILE A 291 -10.63 -11.71 16.79
C ILE A 291 -11.11 -11.36 15.38
N VAL A 292 -11.18 -12.35 14.49
CA VAL A 292 -11.63 -12.13 13.10
C VAL A 292 -13.06 -11.60 13.04
N ARG A 293 -13.99 -12.14 13.86
CA ARG A 293 -15.37 -11.65 13.92
C ARG A 293 -15.43 -10.19 14.35
N MET A 294 -14.69 -9.82 15.38
CA MET A 294 -14.63 -8.44 15.89
C MET A 294 -14.03 -7.50 14.83
N THR A 295 -12.88 -7.85 14.24
CA THR A 295 -12.24 -7.08 13.17
C THR A 295 -13.16 -6.90 11.97
N MET A 296 -13.81 -7.99 11.55
CA MET A 296 -14.80 -7.99 10.47
C MET A 296 -15.98 -7.07 10.79
N GLY A 297 -16.51 -7.15 12.02
CA GLY A 297 -17.62 -6.30 12.46
C GLY A 297 -17.28 -4.81 12.40
N VAL A 298 -16.09 -4.42 12.88
CA VAL A 298 -15.61 -3.03 12.81
C VAL A 298 -15.42 -2.58 11.36
N ASN A 299 -14.82 -3.44 10.52
CA ASN A 299 -14.62 -3.11 9.10
C ASN A 299 -15.94 -2.98 8.34
N LEU A 300 -16.88 -3.91 8.57
CA LEU A 300 -18.21 -3.83 7.95
C LEU A 300 -18.99 -2.61 8.42
N ALA A 301 -18.88 -2.23 9.70
CA ALA A 301 -19.51 -1.00 10.20
C ALA A 301 -18.93 0.25 9.53
N TRP A 302 -17.59 0.36 9.40
CA TRP A 302 -16.94 1.47 8.73
C TRP A 302 -17.30 1.52 7.24
N GLN A 303 -17.08 0.44 6.52
CA GLN A 303 -17.36 0.37 5.08
C GLN A 303 -18.87 0.46 4.78
N GLY A 304 -19.71 0.01 5.68
CA GLY A 304 -21.16 0.20 5.62
C GLY A 304 -21.57 1.66 5.76
N LEU A 305 -20.92 2.41 6.66
CA LEU A 305 -21.12 3.85 6.78
C LEU A 305 -20.69 4.58 5.50
N VAL A 306 -19.55 4.21 4.93
CA VAL A 306 -19.08 4.75 3.64
C VAL A 306 -20.06 4.40 2.51
N ALA A 307 -20.53 3.16 2.45
CA ALA A 307 -21.51 2.73 1.45
C ALA A 307 -22.82 3.52 1.57
N LEU A 308 -23.29 3.77 2.78
CA LEU A 308 -24.46 4.62 3.03
C LEU A 308 -24.24 6.06 2.54
N ALA A 309 -23.05 6.63 2.77
CA ALA A 309 -22.71 7.97 2.27
C ALA A 309 -22.67 7.99 0.73
N TYR A 310 -22.13 6.94 0.08
CA TYR A 310 -22.11 6.80 -1.37
C TYR A 310 -23.50 6.69 -1.99
N LEU A 311 -24.45 6.09 -1.27
CA LEU A 311 -25.84 5.99 -1.71
C LEU A 311 -26.63 7.28 -1.46
N ALA A 312 -26.43 7.90 -0.28
CA ALA A 312 -27.25 9.04 0.16
C ALA A 312 -26.86 10.36 -0.49
N VAL A 313 -25.55 10.63 -0.60
CA VAL A 313 -25.04 11.95 -1.02
C VAL A 313 -23.94 11.87 -2.11
N PRO A 314 -24.09 11.05 -3.16
CA PRO A 314 -23.04 10.85 -4.15
C PRO A 314 -22.62 12.15 -4.86
N ALA A 315 -23.59 12.98 -5.25
CA ALA A 315 -23.31 14.23 -5.94
C ALA A 315 -22.54 15.23 -5.05
N LEU A 316 -22.83 15.30 -3.76
CA LEU A 316 -22.10 16.14 -2.80
C LEU A 316 -20.64 15.70 -2.66
N LEU A 317 -20.39 14.38 -2.56
CA LEU A 317 -19.04 13.86 -2.46
C LEU A 317 -18.21 14.13 -3.72
N LEU A 318 -18.84 14.03 -4.88
CA LEU A 318 -18.20 14.26 -6.18
C LEU A 318 -18.07 15.72 -6.55
N SER A 319 -18.89 16.62 -5.97
CA SER A 319 -18.81 18.06 -6.25
C SER A 319 -17.45 18.67 -5.91
N LEU A 320 -16.70 18.05 -4.98
CA LEU A 320 -15.32 18.43 -4.64
C LEU A 320 -14.33 18.24 -5.82
N PHE A 321 -14.68 17.40 -6.79
CA PHE A 321 -13.86 17.06 -7.96
C PHE A 321 -14.48 17.53 -9.28
N ALA A 322 -15.65 18.14 -9.24
CA ALA A 322 -16.40 18.52 -10.43
C ALA A 322 -15.67 19.62 -11.23
N PRO A 323 -15.36 19.40 -12.51
CA PRO A 323 -14.75 20.43 -13.34
C PRO A 323 -15.75 21.58 -13.60
N PRO A 324 -15.24 22.81 -13.82
CA PRO A 324 -16.11 23.97 -14.09
C PRO A 324 -16.88 23.85 -15.41
N VAL A 325 -16.35 23.07 -16.38
CA VAL A 325 -17.01 22.79 -17.67
C VAL A 325 -17.31 21.29 -17.76
N GLY A 326 -18.54 20.94 -18.10
CA GLY A 326 -18.99 19.54 -18.20
C GLY A 326 -19.29 18.89 -16.84
N GLY A 327 -19.36 19.66 -15.74
CA GLY A 327 -19.60 19.16 -14.39
C GLY A 327 -20.91 18.37 -14.22
N GLU A 328 -21.96 18.69 -14.98
CA GLU A 328 -23.24 17.95 -14.91
C GLU A 328 -23.10 16.51 -15.38
N VAL A 329 -22.43 16.28 -16.53
CA VAL A 329 -22.18 14.95 -17.07
C VAL A 329 -21.26 14.16 -16.13
N PHE A 330 -20.20 14.81 -15.64
CA PHE A 330 -19.29 14.22 -14.65
C PHE A 330 -20.04 13.78 -13.38
N LEU A 331 -20.90 14.61 -12.82
CA LEU A 331 -21.69 14.30 -11.62
C LEU A 331 -22.71 13.18 -11.89
N ALA A 332 -23.38 13.18 -13.04
CA ALA A 332 -24.36 12.16 -13.39
C ALA A 332 -23.69 10.78 -13.52
N VAL A 333 -22.59 10.68 -14.27
CA VAL A 333 -21.81 9.45 -14.43
C VAL A 333 -21.19 9.03 -13.10
N GLY A 334 -20.51 9.93 -12.42
CA GLY A 334 -19.85 9.66 -11.15
C GLY A 334 -20.80 9.20 -10.07
N ALA A 335 -22.00 9.82 -9.97
CA ALA A 335 -23.01 9.41 -8.98
C ALA A 335 -23.52 7.99 -9.25
N SER A 336 -23.70 7.60 -10.52
CA SER A 336 -24.11 6.24 -10.87
C SER A 336 -23.02 5.22 -10.49
N VAL A 337 -21.77 5.51 -10.82
CA VAL A 337 -20.60 4.70 -10.46
C VAL A 337 -20.45 4.60 -8.94
N LEU A 338 -20.58 5.72 -8.21
CA LEU A 338 -20.40 5.74 -6.75
C LEU A 338 -21.50 4.93 -6.03
N ARG A 339 -22.74 4.97 -6.53
CA ARG A 339 -23.83 4.13 -5.99
C ARG A 339 -23.55 2.64 -6.19
N LEU A 340 -23.05 2.23 -7.35
CA LEU A 340 -22.63 0.85 -7.58
C LEU A 340 -21.41 0.48 -6.72
N ALA A 341 -20.49 1.43 -6.54
CA ALA A 341 -19.33 1.28 -5.68
C ALA A 341 -19.68 1.03 -4.20
N ALA A 342 -20.85 1.43 -3.73
CA ALA A 342 -21.32 1.11 -2.40
C ALA A 342 -21.36 -0.41 -2.14
N ALA A 343 -21.66 -1.23 -3.16
CA ALA A 343 -21.69 -2.68 -3.02
C ALA A 343 -20.27 -3.26 -2.83
N TRP A 344 -19.26 -2.73 -3.52
CA TRP A 344 -17.90 -3.27 -3.39
C TRP A 344 -17.29 -2.99 -2.02
N GLN A 345 -17.71 -1.93 -1.32
CA GLN A 345 -17.20 -1.60 0.02
C GLN A 345 -17.37 -2.77 0.99
N LEU A 346 -18.51 -3.42 0.96
CA LEU A 346 -18.81 -4.56 1.85
C LEU A 346 -17.95 -5.78 1.50
N PHE A 347 -17.80 -6.07 0.20
CA PHE A 347 -16.95 -7.18 -0.24
C PHE A 347 -15.47 -6.90 0.04
N ASP A 348 -15.02 -5.65 -0.13
CA ASP A 348 -13.66 -5.23 0.21
C ASP A 348 -13.37 -5.38 1.72
N ALA A 349 -14.31 -4.99 2.59
CA ALA A 349 -14.18 -5.20 4.03
C ALA A 349 -13.94 -6.68 4.39
N VAL A 350 -14.70 -7.59 3.75
CA VAL A 350 -14.55 -9.04 3.94
C VAL A 350 -13.20 -9.52 3.38
N ALA A 351 -12.90 -9.17 2.13
CA ALA A 351 -11.69 -9.62 1.44
C ALA A 351 -10.43 -9.15 2.17
N ASN A 352 -10.36 -7.89 2.57
CA ASN A 352 -9.22 -7.34 3.30
C ASN A 352 -9.04 -7.98 4.68
N THR A 353 -10.12 -8.11 5.48
CA THR A 353 -10.01 -8.72 6.79
C THR A 353 -9.51 -10.16 6.70
N LEU A 354 -10.01 -10.94 5.73
CA LEU A 354 -9.62 -12.33 5.55
C LEU A 354 -8.22 -12.47 4.95
N ALA A 355 -7.85 -11.62 3.99
CA ALA A 355 -6.50 -11.62 3.43
C ALA A 355 -5.44 -11.33 4.50
N GLU A 356 -5.67 -10.31 5.33
CA GLU A 356 -4.77 -9.95 6.42
C GLU A 356 -4.70 -11.06 7.49
N THR A 357 -5.84 -11.68 7.82
CA THR A 357 -5.90 -12.82 8.74
C THR A 357 -5.10 -14.02 8.22
N LEU A 358 -5.29 -14.41 6.96
CA LEU A 358 -4.58 -15.52 6.33
C LEU A 358 -3.08 -15.24 6.22
N ARG A 359 -2.70 -14.00 5.90
CA ARG A 359 -1.31 -13.55 5.90
C ARG A 359 -0.67 -13.67 7.29
N ALA A 360 -1.36 -13.25 8.35
CA ALA A 360 -0.88 -13.39 9.72
C ALA A 360 -0.70 -14.85 10.15
N ALA A 361 -1.52 -15.75 9.60
CA ALA A 361 -1.40 -17.19 9.79
C ALA A 361 -0.30 -17.83 8.91
N GLY A 362 0.31 -17.10 7.98
CA GLY A 362 1.36 -17.60 7.07
C GLY A 362 0.83 -18.11 5.72
N ASP A 363 -0.48 -18.03 5.45
CA ASP A 363 -1.10 -18.48 4.18
C ASP A 363 -1.00 -17.42 3.06
N THR A 364 0.20 -16.84 2.93
CA THR A 364 0.47 -15.74 1.99
C THR A 364 0.43 -16.21 0.54
N LYS A 365 0.94 -17.40 0.25
CA LYS A 365 1.01 -17.92 -1.13
C LYS A 365 -0.39 -18.10 -1.72
N PHE A 366 -1.33 -18.67 -0.96
CA PHE A 366 -2.69 -18.86 -1.44
C PHE A 366 -3.38 -17.51 -1.72
N THR A 367 -3.29 -16.58 -0.78
CA THR A 367 -3.92 -15.26 -0.93
C THR A 367 -3.36 -14.50 -2.12
N SER A 368 -2.04 -14.55 -2.35
CA SER A 368 -1.38 -13.91 -3.49
C SER A 368 -1.78 -14.54 -4.83
N ILE A 369 -1.79 -15.87 -4.92
CA ILE A 369 -2.16 -16.60 -6.14
C ILE A 369 -3.65 -16.36 -6.47
N ALA A 370 -4.54 -16.48 -5.49
CA ALA A 370 -5.97 -16.26 -5.70
C ALA A 370 -6.25 -14.85 -6.22
N ARG A 371 -5.61 -13.83 -5.63
CA ARG A 371 -5.76 -12.45 -6.02
C ARG A 371 -5.21 -12.19 -7.43
N ALA A 372 -4.02 -12.70 -7.74
CA ALA A 372 -3.40 -12.56 -9.05
C ALA A 372 -4.23 -13.24 -10.15
N LEU A 373 -4.71 -14.46 -9.93
CA LEU A 373 -5.54 -15.19 -10.88
C LEU A 373 -6.88 -14.48 -11.12
N LEU A 374 -7.53 -13.97 -10.08
CA LEU A 374 -8.76 -13.21 -10.24
C LEU A 374 -8.54 -11.87 -10.95
N ALA A 375 -7.47 -11.13 -10.62
CA ALA A 375 -7.19 -9.85 -11.23
C ALA A 375 -6.86 -10.00 -12.73
N TRP A 376 -5.94 -10.88 -13.08
CA TRP A 376 -5.43 -11.03 -14.44
C TRP A 376 -6.17 -12.05 -15.28
N GLY A 377 -6.78 -13.06 -14.68
CA GLY A 377 -7.54 -14.08 -15.40
C GLY A 377 -9.02 -13.75 -15.59
N VAL A 378 -9.59 -12.94 -14.69
CA VAL A 378 -11.04 -12.67 -14.71
C VAL A 378 -11.33 -11.16 -14.82
N PHE A 379 -10.78 -10.34 -13.91
CA PHE A 379 -11.15 -8.92 -13.82
C PHE A 379 -10.70 -8.11 -15.03
N VAL A 380 -9.40 -8.10 -15.35
CA VAL A 380 -8.89 -7.30 -16.48
C VAL A 380 -9.46 -7.78 -17.81
N PRO A 381 -9.38 -9.08 -18.19
CA PRO A 381 -9.95 -9.55 -19.44
C PRO A 381 -11.48 -9.41 -19.50
N GLY A 382 -12.16 -9.74 -18.39
CA GLY A 382 -13.64 -9.66 -18.32
C GLY A 382 -14.14 -8.23 -18.47
N SER A 383 -13.48 -7.27 -17.81
CA SER A 383 -13.83 -5.85 -17.93
C SER A 383 -13.57 -5.33 -19.34
N TRP A 384 -12.45 -5.70 -19.96
CA TRP A 384 -12.14 -5.33 -21.34
C TRP A 384 -13.18 -5.87 -22.33
N VAL A 385 -13.54 -7.15 -22.22
CA VAL A 385 -14.56 -7.77 -23.08
C VAL A 385 -15.93 -7.12 -22.85
N TRP A 386 -16.36 -6.94 -21.61
CA TRP A 386 -17.69 -6.40 -21.31
C TRP A 386 -17.83 -4.94 -21.76
N VAL A 387 -16.79 -4.14 -21.58
CA VAL A 387 -16.81 -2.72 -21.97
C VAL A 387 -16.61 -2.55 -23.47
N ARG A 388 -15.55 -3.18 -24.04
CA ARG A 388 -15.17 -2.99 -25.45
C ARG A 388 -16.05 -3.77 -26.45
N VAL A 389 -16.35 -5.04 -26.15
CA VAL A 389 -17.07 -5.91 -27.07
C VAL A 389 -18.58 -5.73 -26.96
N TYR A 390 -19.08 -5.63 -25.71
CA TYR A 390 -20.52 -5.52 -25.47
C TYR A 390 -21.02 -4.08 -25.20
N GLY A 391 -20.13 -3.09 -25.19
CA GLY A 391 -20.52 -1.68 -25.05
C GLY A 391 -21.10 -1.32 -23.66
N GLY A 392 -20.70 -2.05 -22.60
CA GLY A 392 -21.31 -1.92 -21.26
C GLY A 392 -21.00 -0.64 -20.50
N GLY A 393 -20.12 0.24 -21.01
CA GLY A 393 -19.81 1.53 -20.43
C GLY A 393 -19.25 1.47 -19.01
N THR A 394 -19.38 2.59 -18.27
CA THR A 394 -18.90 2.73 -16.87
C THR A 394 -19.61 1.76 -15.92
N THR A 395 -20.86 1.43 -16.19
CA THR A 395 -21.64 0.48 -15.39
C THR A 395 -21.01 -0.91 -15.41
N ALA A 396 -20.65 -1.42 -16.60
CA ALA A 396 -20.00 -2.72 -16.76
C ALA A 396 -18.61 -2.72 -16.10
N ALA A 397 -17.82 -1.66 -16.30
CA ALA A 397 -16.52 -1.51 -15.65
C ALA A 397 -16.60 -1.58 -14.11
N THR A 398 -17.60 -0.87 -13.55
CA THR A 398 -17.84 -0.87 -12.10
C THR A 398 -18.35 -2.21 -11.58
N LEU A 399 -19.27 -2.85 -12.31
CA LEU A 399 -19.78 -4.18 -11.94
C LEU A 399 -18.70 -5.25 -12.01
N CYS A 400 -17.75 -5.18 -12.95
CA CYS A 400 -16.59 -6.07 -12.96
C CYS A 400 -15.74 -5.92 -11.70
N THR A 401 -15.55 -4.69 -11.21
CA THR A 401 -14.85 -4.45 -9.93
C THR A 401 -15.61 -5.05 -8.75
N VAL A 402 -16.94 -4.88 -8.70
CA VAL A 402 -17.79 -5.49 -7.66
C VAL A 402 -17.69 -7.02 -7.70
N LEU A 403 -17.80 -7.62 -8.87
CA LEU A 403 -17.73 -9.08 -9.06
C LEU A 403 -16.34 -9.62 -8.69
N TYR A 404 -15.27 -8.90 -9.05
CA TYR A 404 -13.90 -9.24 -8.66
C TYR A 404 -13.75 -9.30 -7.14
N LEU A 405 -14.19 -8.25 -6.42
CA LEU A 405 -14.09 -8.20 -4.97
C LEU A 405 -15.01 -9.22 -4.29
N ALA A 406 -16.21 -9.46 -4.82
CA ALA A 406 -17.13 -10.48 -4.33
C ALA A 406 -16.54 -11.89 -4.48
N ALA A 407 -15.96 -12.21 -5.64
CA ALA A 407 -15.30 -13.48 -5.89
C ALA A 407 -14.07 -13.66 -4.98
N LEU A 408 -13.26 -12.61 -4.81
CA LEU A 408 -12.12 -12.62 -3.90
C LEU A 408 -12.56 -12.87 -2.45
N ALA A 409 -13.58 -12.15 -1.97
CA ALA A 409 -14.13 -12.33 -0.64
C ALA A 409 -14.64 -13.76 -0.44
N ALA A 410 -15.37 -14.33 -1.42
CA ALA A 410 -15.88 -15.69 -1.37
C ALA A 410 -14.75 -16.73 -1.30
N ILE A 411 -13.73 -16.63 -2.16
CA ILE A 411 -12.59 -17.55 -2.18
C ILE A 411 -11.82 -17.50 -0.87
N LEU A 412 -11.52 -16.30 -0.35
CA LEU A 412 -10.82 -16.14 0.92
C LEU A 412 -11.67 -16.63 2.11
N TYR A 413 -13.00 -16.45 2.06
CA TYR A 413 -13.91 -16.98 3.07
C TYR A 413 -13.93 -18.50 3.08
N VAL A 414 -14.02 -19.14 1.92
CA VAL A 414 -13.96 -20.60 1.80
C VAL A 414 -12.62 -21.12 2.33
N ARG A 415 -11.50 -20.49 1.96
CA ARG A 415 -10.17 -20.85 2.46
C ARG A 415 -10.07 -20.74 3.99
N TYR A 416 -10.56 -19.64 4.54
CA TYR A 416 -10.57 -19.39 5.98
C TYR A 416 -11.44 -20.42 6.72
N ARG A 417 -12.68 -20.69 6.23
CA ARG A 417 -13.59 -21.68 6.80
C ARG A 417 -13.05 -23.10 6.73
N GLY A 418 -12.38 -23.45 5.64
CA GLY A 418 -11.76 -24.75 5.44
C GLY A 418 -10.61 -25.06 6.42
N GLY A 419 -10.12 -24.05 7.15
CA GLY A 419 -9.18 -24.24 8.27
C GLY A 419 -7.76 -24.65 7.86
N ALA A 420 -7.41 -24.60 6.58
CA ALA A 420 -6.06 -24.94 6.10
C ALA A 420 -4.95 -24.10 6.76
N TRP A 421 -5.23 -22.84 7.06
CA TRP A 421 -4.34 -21.92 7.78
C TRP A 421 -3.93 -22.42 9.18
N ARG A 422 -4.73 -23.31 9.81
CA ARG A 422 -4.42 -23.88 11.14
C ARG A 422 -3.25 -24.82 11.14
N ARG A 423 -2.88 -25.39 9.99
CA ARG A 423 -1.80 -26.35 9.82
C ARG A 423 -0.49 -25.67 9.39
N ILE A 424 -0.54 -24.36 9.14
CA ILE A 424 0.64 -23.62 8.69
C ILE A 424 1.44 -23.19 9.91
N GLU A 425 2.71 -23.56 9.91
CA GLU A 425 3.70 -23.10 10.90
C GLU A 425 4.56 -22.03 10.24
N LEU A 426 4.29 -20.78 10.57
CA LEU A 426 5.06 -19.65 10.07
C LEU A 426 6.43 -19.57 10.75
N VAL A 427 6.44 -19.73 12.07
CA VAL A 427 7.64 -19.74 12.92
C VAL A 427 7.91 -21.18 13.34
N GLU A 428 9.13 -21.66 13.12
CA GLU A 428 9.54 -23.02 13.57
C GLU A 428 9.42 -23.13 15.11
N ALA A 429 9.05 -24.31 15.59
CA ALA A 429 9.06 -24.59 17.01
C ALA A 429 10.45 -24.33 17.58
N ALA A 430 10.54 -23.71 18.75
CA ALA A 430 11.80 -23.60 19.46
C ALA A 430 12.39 -25.01 19.65
N PRO A 431 13.70 -25.21 19.45
CA PRO A 431 14.31 -26.49 19.75
C PRO A 431 13.98 -26.82 21.21
N SER A 432 13.40 -28.01 21.44
CA SER A 432 13.15 -28.49 22.80
C SER A 432 14.46 -28.37 23.61
N PRO A 433 14.39 -27.84 24.85
CA PRO A 433 15.58 -27.82 25.70
C PRO A 433 16.15 -29.25 25.73
N ARG A 434 17.40 -29.40 25.30
CA ARG A 434 18.08 -30.68 25.43
C ARG A 434 18.10 -30.98 26.93
N THR A 435 17.31 -31.97 27.33
CA THR A 435 17.41 -32.54 28.67
C THR A 435 18.81 -33.10 28.79
N SER A 436 19.68 -32.33 29.43
CA SER A 436 21.00 -32.75 29.87
C SER A 436 20.89 -33.58 31.13
#